data_2b27be49547b271c1533a973cf8d72d9
#
_entry.id   2b27be49547b271c1533a973cf8d72d9
#
_cell.length_a   1.000
_cell.length_b   1.000
_cell.length_c   1.000
_cell.angle_alpha   90.00
_cell.angle_beta   90.00
_cell.angle_gamma   90.00
#
_symmetry.space_group_name_H-M   'P 1'
#
loop_
_entity.id
_entity.type
_entity.pdbx_description
1 polymer ?
#
loop_
_entity_poly.entity_id
_entity_poly.type
_entity_poly.pdbx_seq_one_letter_code
_entity_poly.pdbx_strand_id
1 'polypeptide(L)'
;TRTSSSAASDVYKRQLIGIGIFMNGAQEILKSRRTIYKFSDKRVDYSELELAFEAADNAPCHKKTYPWKYYVVGRKSREMLLPTVISLCRKKEESKGNVASKQSEARAISKIMDVPVIIAVTTKLTPGDDFREEEDYAATVCSLHNLVLSLWSRGIGSQWSTGGITRHQSTYKNLGISETKERIIGFVKVGYPESIPGEKKVDARKIVEYL
;
A
#
# COMPACT_ATOMS: atom_id res chain seq x y z
N THR A 1 8.96 -46.83 15.75
CA THR A 1 9.60 -45.49 15.88
C THR A 1 9.63 -44.74 14.57
N ARG A 2 8.46 -44.32 14.08
CA ARG A 2 8.30 -43.45 12.90
C ARG A 2 7.09 -42.53 13.08
N THR A 3 7.11 -41.63 14.08
CA THR A 3 6.00 -40.68 14.32
C THR A 3 6.42 -39.24 14.60
N SER A 4 7.71 -38.91 14.64
CA SER A 4 8.18 -37.56 14.92
C SER A 4 8.39 -36.66 13.68
N SER A 5 8.40 -37.23 12.47
CA SER A 5 8.64 -36.47 11.23
C SER A 5 7.38 -35.78 10.68
N SER A 6 6.19 -36.33 10.93
CA SER A 6 4.95 -35.78 10.37
C SER A 6 4.46 -34.53 11.14
N ALA A 7 4.55 -34.56 12.47
CA ALA A 7 4.12 -33.44 13.30
C ALA A 7 5.00 -32.16 13.12
N ALA A 8 6.31 -32.34 12.99
CA ALA A 8 7.22 -31.23 12.67
C ALA A 8 6.97 -30.65 11.27
N SER A 9 6.67 -31.53 10.30
CA SER A 9 6.26 -31.12 8.95
C SER A 9 4.92 -30.35 8.95
N ASP A 10 3.97 -30.76 9.78
CA ASP A 10 2.67 -30.09 9.86
C ASP A 10 2.71 -28.77 10.65
N VAL A 11 3.55 -28.68 11.68
CA VAL A 11 3.82 -27.39 12.37
C VAL A 11 4.57 -26.45 11.45
N TYR A 12 5.56 -26.94 10.71
CA TYR A 12 6.28 -26.15 9.71
C TYR A 12 5.37 -25.71 8.55
N LYS A 13 4.48 -26.59 8.08
CA LYS A 13 3.44 -26.26 7.10
C LYS A 13 2.41 -25.27 7.67
N ARG A 14 2.00 -25.38 8.93
CA ARG A 14 1.10 -24.42 9.57
C ARG A 14 1.77 -23.08 9.85
N GLN A 15 3.05 -23.04 10.21
CA GLN A 15 3.83 -21.81 10.28
C GLN A 15 4.07 -21.22 8.89
N LEU A 16 4.30 -22.05 7.87
CA LEU A 16 4.36 -21.62 6.47
C LEU A 16 2.98 -21.19 5.95
N ILE A 17 1.88 -21.78 6.39
CA ILE A 17 0.51 -21.36 6.07
C ILE A 17 0.16 -20.06 6.82
N GLY A 18 0.71 -19.80 8.01
CA GLY A 18 0.59 -18.54 8.74
C GLY A 18 1.46 -17.40 8.18
N ILE A 19 2.52 -17.73 7.42
CA ILE A 19 3.49 -16.77 6.84
C ILE A 19 3.56 -16.93 5.31
N GLY A 20 2.98 -18.01 4.77
CA GLY A 20 3.28 -18.52 3.44
C GLY A 20 2.17 -18.31 2.45
N ILE A 21 2.10 -17.14 1.84
CA ILE A 21 1.66 -17.06 0.45
C ILE A 21 2.85 -17.48 -0.38
N PHE A 22 3.21 -18.75 -0.26
CA PHE A 22 4.27 -19.33 -1.05
C PHE A 22 3.72 -19.90 -2.35
N MET A 23 3.83 -19.05 -3.41
CA MET A 23 4.40 -19.49 -4.66
C MET A 23 3.78 -20.73 -5.33
N ASN A 24 2.48 -20.74 -5.54
CA ASN A 24 1.92 -21.61 -6.56
C ASN A 24 1.41 -20.80 -7.76
N GLY A 25 2.26 -19.94 -8.30
CA GLY A 25 1.98 -19.19 -9.51
C GLY A 25 1.25 -17.86 -9.31
N ALA A 26 1.25 -17.04 -10.35
CA ALA A 26 0.68 -15.69 -10.34
C ALA A 26 -0.79 -15.67 -9.90
N GLN A 27 -1.57 -16.68 -10.28
CA GLN A 27 -2.99 -16.77 -9.93
C GLN A 27 -3.24 -16.85 -8.43
N GLU A 28 -2.41 -17.58 -7.67
CA GLU A 28 -2.57 -17.69 -6.22
C GLU A 28 -2.19 -16.40 -5.52
N ILE A 29 -1.13 -15.72 -5.96
CA ILE A 29 -0.74 -14.42 -5.45
C ILE A 29 -1.88 -13.42 -5.64
N LEU A 30 -2.45 -13.38 -6.85
CA LEU A 30 -3.57 -12.49 -7.19
C LEU A 30 -4.82 -12.78 -6.34
N LYS A 31 -5.18 -14.06 -6.17
CA LYS A 31 -6.37 -14.48 -5.41
C LYS A 31 -6.18 -14.33 -3.91
N SER A 32 -4.99 -14.60 -3.39
CA SER A 32 -4.71 -14.61 -1.96
C SER A 32 -4.40 -13.22 -1.37
N ARG A 33 -3.95 -12.26 -2.19
CA ARG A 33 -3.60 -10.93 -1.71
C ARG A 33 -4.74 -10.27 -0.92
N ARG A 34 -4.38 -9.74 0.25
CA ARG A 34 -5.31 -8.97 1.11
C ARG A 34 -4.73 -7.60 1.43
N THR A 35 -5.61 -6.64 1.69
CA THR A 35 -5.23 -5.37 2.30
C THR A 35 -4.96 -5.60 3.78
N ILE A 36 -3.78 -5.23 4.25
CA ILE A 36 -3.36 -5.42 5.63
C ILE A 36 -3.52 -4.10 6.39
N TYR A 37 -4.21 -4.15 7.52
CA TYR A 37 -4.51 -2.99 8.37
C TYR A 37 -3.67 -2.92 9.63
N LYS A 38 -3.14 -4.08 10.08
CA LYS A 38 -2.30 -4.21 11.25
C LYS A 38 -1.00 -4.90 10.89
N PHE A 39 0.09 -4.32 11.29
CA PHE A 39 1.44 -4.79 11.01
C PHE A 39 2.14 -5.13 12.32
N SER A 40 2.94 -6.19 12.29
CA SER A 40 3.83 -6.55 13.40
C SER A 40 5.02 -5.57 13.47
N ASP A 41 5.74 -5.59 14.58
CA ASP A 41 6.94 -4.79 14.80
C ASP A 41 8.16 -5.28 14.00
N LYS A 42 8.02 -6.39 13.26
CA LYS A 42 9.10 -6.93 12.44
C LYS A 42 9.51 -5.92 11.37
N ARG A 43 10.79 -5.61 11.35
CA ARG A 43 11.37 -4.70 10.36
C ARG A 43 11.29 -5.30 8.96
N VAL A 44 10.96 -4.47 7.98
CA VAL A 44 11.08 -4.81 6.56
C VAL A 44 12.48 -4.45 6.10
N ASP A 45 13.22 -5.41 5.60
CA ASP A 45 14.57 -5.20 5.09
C ASP A 45 14.53 -4.37 3.80
N TYR A 46 15.58 -3.58 3.59
CA TYR A 46 15.64 -2.71 2.42
C TYR A 46 15.65 -3.49 1.10
N SER A 47 16.33 -4.64 1.07
CA SER A 47 16.35 -5.55 -0.08
C SER A 47 14.96 -6.03 -0.52
N GLU A 48 14.03 -6.20 0.43
CA GLU A 48 12.64 -6.56 0.12
C GLU A 48 11.90 -5.41 -0.61
N LEU A 49 12.23 -4.18 -0.27
CA LEU A 49 11.68 -3.01 -0.95
C LEU A 49 12.30 -2.84 -2.34
N GLU A 50 13.60 -3.09 -2.50
CA GLU A 50 14.28 -3.04 -3.80
C GLU A 50 13.64 -4.02 -4.79
N LEU A 51 13.46 -5.28 -4.40
CA LEU A 51 12.76 -6.28 -5.22
C LEU A 51 11.32 -5.85 -5.59
N ALA A 52 10.65 -5.15 -4.68
CA ALA A 52 9.30 -4.66 -4.95
C ALA A 52 9.32 -3.45 -5.92
N PHE A 53 10.32 -2.58 -5.83
CA PHE A 53 10.50 -1.48 -6.78
C PHE A 53 10.91 -1.99 -8.17
N GLU A 54 11.76 -3.02 -8.26
CA GLU A 54 12.08 -3.68 -9.53
C GLU A 54 10.83 -4.26 -10.20
N ALA A 55 9.94 -4.92 -9.43
CA ALA A 55 8.69 -5.41 -9.96
C ALA A 55 7.76 -4.26 -10.42
N ALA A 56 7.73 -3.16 -9.69
CA ALA A 56 6.96 -1.97 -10.03
C ALA A 56 7.43 -1.35 -11.35
N ASP A 57 8.73 -1.31 -11.57
CA ASP A 57 9.33 -0.72 -12.79
C ASP A 57 9.03 -1.53 -14.05
N ASN A 58 8.66 -2.80 -13.91
CA ASN A 58 8.22 -3.66 -15.01
C ASN A 58 6.73 -3.53 -15.37
N ALA A 59 6.04 -2.50 -14.88
CA ALA A 59 4.65 -2.26 -15.25
C ALA A 59 4.50 -1.80 -16.71
N PRO A 60 3.38 -2.13 -17.37
CA PRO A 60 3.10 -1.64 -18.71
C PRO A 60 2.97 -0.11 -18.71
N CYS A 61 3.61 0.52 -19.67
CA CYS A 61 3.60 1.98 -19.81
C CYS A 61 3.53 2.39 -21.27
N HIS A 62 2.46 3.09 -21.66
CA HIS A 62 2.33 3.61 -23.02
C HIS A 62 3.38 4.69 -23.29
N LYS A 63 4.00 4.64 -24.48
CA LYS A 63 5.08 5.57 -24.90
C LYS A 63 6.29 5.64 -23.95
N LYS A 64 6.45 4.68 -23.03
CA LYS A 64 7.59 4.60 -22.10
C LYS A 64 7.81 5.89 -21.29
N THR A 65 6.71 6.49 -20.83
CA THR A 65 6.75 7.74 -20.03
C THR A 65 7.26 7.51 -18.61
N TYR A 66 7.14 6.26 -18.09
CA TYR A 66 7.53 5.88 -16.73
C TYR A 66 7.10 6.91 -15.68
N PRO A 67 5.78 7.17 -15.55
CA PRO A 67 5.26 8.34 -14.85
C PRO A 67 5.27 8.21 -13.33
N TRP A 68 5.60 7.04 -12.80
CA TRP A 68 5.56 6.74 -11.38
C TRP A 68 6.83 7.19 -10.65
N LYS A 69 6.65 7.64 -9.41
CA LYS A 69 7.71 7.81 -8.43
C LYS A 69 7.29 7.28 -7.08
N TYR A 70 8.27 6.81 -6.33
CA TYR A 70 8.11 6.24 -5.00
C TYR A 70 8.97 7.01 -4.00
N TYR A 71 8.35 7.58 -2.97
CA TYR A 71 9.02 8.31 -1.91
C TYR A 71 8.87 7.53 -0.61
N VAL A 72 9.95 6.92 -0.12
CA VAL A 72 9.96 6.25 1.18
C VAL A 72 9.95 7.31 2.28
N VAL A 73 8.85 7.38 3.03
CA VAL A 73 8.61 8.44 4.00
C VAL A 73 9.26 8.09 5.32
N GLY A 74 10.42 8.69 5.59
CA GLY A 74 11.18 8.53 6.82
C GLY A 74 10.50 9.19 8.04
N ARG A 75 11.02 8.90 9.25
CA ARG A 75 10.41 9.33 10.51
C ARG A 75 10.20 10.85 10.58
N LYS A 76 11.22 11.65 10.27
CA LYS A 76 11.11 13.12 10.28
C LYS A 76 9.99 13.62 9.36
N SER A 77 9.92 13.08 8.13
CA SER A 77 8.85 13.46 7.19
C SER A 77 7.47 13.06 7.69
N ARG A 78 7.34 11.91 8.37
CA ARG A 78 6.07 11.50 9.01
C ARG A 78 5.68 12.48 10.12
N GLU A 79 6.61 12.90 10.96
CA GLU A 79 6.40 13.90 12.03
C GLU A 79 5.89 15.23 11.43
N MET A 80 6.45 15.68 10.31
CA MET A 80 5.99 16.87 9.59
C MET A 80 4.57 16.74 9.03
N LEU A 81 4.06 15.54 8.81
CA LEU A 81 2.68 15.30 8.36
C LEU A 81 1.65 15.34 9.50
N LEU A 82 2.06 15.21 10.77
CA LEU A 82 1.13 15.07 11.90
C LEU A 82 0.15 16.22 12.06
N PRO A 83 0.53 17.50 11.91
CA PRO A 83 -0.43 18.60 11.98
C PRO A 83 -1.56 18.47 10.94
N THR A 84 -1.20 18.04 9.72
CA THR A 84 -2.17 17.80 8.64
C THR A 84 -3.08 16.60 8.98
N VAL A 85 -2.51 15.52 9.51
CA VAL A 85 -3.25 14.31 9.91
C VAL A 85 -4.28 14.65 10.99
N ILE A 86 -3.89 15.41 12.01
CA ILE A 86 -4.76 15.84 13.12
C ILE A 86 -5.88 16.75 12.59
N SER A 87 -5.55 17.74 11.76
CA SER A 87 -6.54 18.63 11.13
C SER A 87 -7.58 17.86 10.32
N LEU A 88 -7.13 16.89 9.49
CA LEU A 88 -8.03 16.06 8.70
C LEU A 88 -8.88 15.11 9.58
N CYS A 89 -8.34 14.64 10.71
CA CYS A 89 -9.10 13.86 11.68
C CYS A 89 -10.23 14.69 12.27
N ARG A 90 -9.95 15.93 12.71
CA ARG A 90 -10.93 16.87 13.25
C ARG A 90 -12.04 17.17 12.26
N LYS A 91 -11.68 17.57 11.04
CA LYS A 91 -12.63 17.83 9.95
C LYS A 91 -13.54 16.64 9.66
N LYS A 92 -12.99 15.43 9.70
CA LYS A 92 -13.75 14.19 9.48
C LYS A 92 -14.76 13.94 10.62
N GLU A 93 -14.41 14.18 11.87
CA GLU A 93 -15.35 14.01 12.98
C GLU A 93 -16.40 15.13 12.97
N GLU A 94 -16.01 16.37 12.69
CA GLU A 94 -16.92 17.50 12.53
C GLU A 94 -17.96 17.27 11.42
N SER A 95 -17.56 16.71 10.28
CA SER A 95 -18.50 16.36 9.19
C SER A 95 -19.54 15.30 9.57
N LYS A 96 -19.35 14.60 10.70
CA LYS A 96 -20.31 13.66 11.29
C LYS A 96 -21.10 14.27 12.45
N GLY A 97 -20.91 15.54 12.73
CA GLY A 97 -21.49 16.23 13.88
C GLY A 97 -20.81 15.94 15.22
N ASN A 98 -19.58 15.40 15.19
CA ASN A 98 -18.81 15.03 16.38
C ASN A 98 -17.62 15.96 16.60
N VAL A 99 -17.17 16.05 17.85
CA VAL A 99 -15.87 16.64 18.19
C VAL A 99 -14.81 15.54 18.21
N ALA A 100 -13.67 15.78 17.58
CA ALA A 100 -12.58 14.82 17.60
C ALA A 100 -12.07 14.58 19.03
N SER A 101 -12.11 13.35 19.48
CA SER A 101 -11.57 12.97 20.79
C SER A 101 -10.05 12.78 20.71
N LYS A 102 -9.37 12.91 21.87
CA LYS A 102 -7.94 12.58 21.98
C LYS A 102 -7.63 11.16 21.46
N GLN A 103 -8.53 10.22 21.65
CA GLN A 103 -8.39 8.85 21.17
C GLN A 103 -8.50 8.76 19.66
N SER A 104 -9.39 9.54 19.01
CA SER A 104 -9.49 9.56 17.54
C SER A 104 -8.24 10.17 16.89
N GLU A 105 -7.70 11.24 17.49
CA GLU A 105 -6.44 11.84 17.06
C GLU A 105 -5.26 10.89 17.23
N ALA A 106 -5.13 10.23 18.40
CA ALA A 106 -4.09 9.23 18.65
C ALA A 106 -4.13 8.09 17.62
N ARG A 107 -5.32 7.57 17.29
CA ARG A 107 -5.49 6.56 16.23
C ARG A 107 -5.08 7.09 14.84
N ALA A 108 -5.33 8.36 14.55
CA ALA A 108 -4.92 8.96 13.28
C ALA A 108 -3.39 9.09 13.19
N ILE A 109 -2.74 9.49 14.29
CA ILE A 109 -1.28 9.58 14.42
C ILE A 109 -0.65 8.19 14.26
N SER A 110 -1.15 7.18 15.00
CA SER A 110 -0.66 5.80 14.97
C SER A 110 -0.67 5.22 13.54
N LYS A 111 -1.68 5.52 12.73
CA LYS A 111 -1.74 5.10 11.32
C LYS A 111 -0.60 5.64 10.43
N ILE A 112 0.16 6.61 10.92
CA ILE A 112 1.31 7.21 10.21
C ILE A 112 2.61 6.85 10.93
N MET A 113 2.63 6.88 12.27
CA MET A 113 3.88 6.73 13.03
C MET A 113 4.24 5.27 13.29
N ASP A 114 3.25 4.38 13.53
CA ASP A 114 3.49 3.01 13.97
C ASP A 114 3.58 1.99 12.82
N VAL A 115 3.48 2.47 11.58
CA VAL A 115 3.63 1.59 10.40
C VAL A 115 5.12 1.41 10.08
N PRO A 116 5.62 0.18 9.87
CA PRO A 116 7.03 -0.08 9.59
C PRO A 116 7.56 0.75 8.41
N VAL A 117 6.90 0.71 7.26
CA VAL A 117 7.27 1.48 6.06
C VAL A 117 6.06 2.19 5.49
N ILE A 118 6.25 3.45 5.08
CA ILE A 118 5.27 4.22 4.30
C ILE A 118 5.95 4.71 3.03
N ILE A 119 5.27 4.52 1.91
CA ILE A 119 5.72 4.96 0.59
C ILE A 119 4.65 5.87 0.02
N ALA A 120 4.98 7.12 -0.29
CA ALA A 120 4.13 7.99 -1.10
C ALA A 120 4.36 7.64 -2.57
N VAL A 121 3.28 7.40 -3.29
CA VAL A 121 3.31 7.07 -4.72
C VAL A 121 2.72 8.24 -5.49
N THR A 122 3.47 8.73 -6.48
CA THR A 122 3.03 9.81 -7.34
C THR A 122 2.97 9.38 -8.80
N THR A 123 2.11 10.04 -9.56
CA THR A 123 2.09 10.02 -11.02
C THR A 123 2.50 11.40 -11.55
N LYS A 124 3.20 11.41 -12.67
CA LYS A 124 3.53 12.63 -13.39
C LYS A 124 2.27 13.34 -13.86
N LEU A 125 2.28 14.66 -13.84
CA LEU A 125 1.27 15.51 -14.46
C LEU A 125 1.78 16.04 -15.80
N THR A 126 0.88 16.18 -16.76
CA THR A 126 1.14 16.79 -18.08
C THR A 126 0.03 17.81 -18.35
N PRO A 127 0.11 19.03 -17.73
CA PRO A 127 -0.94 20.02 -17.84
C PRO A 127 -1.28 20.33 -19.30
N GLY A 128 -2.58 20.30 -19.62
CA GLY A 128 -3.09 20.53 -20.98
C GLY A 128 -3.22 19.27 -21.85
N ASP A 129 -2.87 18.09 -21.31
CA ASP A 129 -3.08 16.79 -21.98
C ASP A 129 -3.74 15.80 -21.00
N ASP A 130 -5.04 15.94 -20.81
CA ASP A 130 -5.82 15.14 -19.87
C ASP A 130 -5.79 13.64 -20.24
N PHE A 131 -5.75 13.32 -21.54
CA PHE A 131 -5.65 11.92 -21.99
C PHE A 131 -4.32 11.30 -21.60
N ARG A 132 -3.21 12.04 -21.73
CA ARG A 132 -1.90 11.62 -21.26
C ARG A 132 -1.87 11.41 -19.74
N GLU A 133 -2.49 12.31 -18.99
CA GLU A 133 -2.56 12.17 -17.52
C GLU A 133 -3.35 10.95 -17.09
N GLU A 134 -4.42 10.57 -17.83
CA GLU A 134 -5.19 9.36 -17.57
C GLU A 134 -4.36 8.10 -17.86
N GLU A 135 -3.66 8.04 -18.99
CA GLU A 135 -2.77 6.94 -19.34
C GLU A 135 -1.62 6.80 -18.31
N ASP A 136 -0.99 7.90 -17.93
CA ASP A 136 0.11 7.92 -16.96
C ASP A 136 -0.38 7.53 -15.55
N TYR A 137 -1.60 7.93 -15.18
CA TYR A 137 -2.23 7.46 -13.94
C TYR A 137 -2.49 5.96 -13.97
N ALA A 138 -3.05 5.42 -15.06
CA ALA A 138 -3.31 3.99 -15.22
C ALA A 138 -2.00 3.19 -15.16
N ALA A 139 -0.95 3.63 -15.84
CA ALA A 139 0.37 3.01 -15.78
C ALA A 139 0.94 3.04 -14.35
N THR A 140 0.81 4.15 -13.63
CA THR A 140 1.25 4.27 -12.22
C THR A 140 0.48 3.31 -11.31
N VAL A 141 -0.82 3.11 -11.54
CA VAL A 141 -1.63 2.13 -10.77
C VAL A 141 -1.16 0.70 -11.05
N CYS A 142 -0.83 0.36 -12.30
CA CYS A 142 -0.25 -0.94 -12.64
C CYS A 142 1.10 -1.15 -11.93
N SER A 143 1.96 -0.13 -11.94
CA SER A 143 3.25 -0.15 -11.26
C SER A 143 3.09 -0.36 -9.74
N LEU A 144 2.19 0.40 -9.10
CA LEU A 144 1.85 0.24 -7.69
C LEU A 144 1.31 -1.18 -7.40
N HIS A 145 0.48 -1.72 -8.28
CA HIS A 145 -0.07 -3.06 -8.10
C HIS A 145 1.02 -4.13 -8.18
N ASN A 146 1.97 -4.02 -9.11
CA ASN A 146 3.14 -4.90 -9.19
C ASN A 146 3.96 -4.86 -7.89
N LEU A 147 4.23 -3.67 -7.34
CA LEU A 147 4.89 -3.50 -6.04
C LEU A 147 4.16 -4.27 -4.94
N VAL A 148 2.83 -4.11 -4.85
CA VAL A 148 1.99 -4.75 -3.84
C VAL A 148 2.00 -6.28 -3.99
N LEU A 149 1.92 -6.80 -5.21
CA LEU A 149 1.97 -8.25 -5.47
C LEU A 149 3.35 -8.84 -5.17
N SER A 150 4.41 -8.12 -5.53
CA SER A 150 5.78 -8.52 -5.24
C SER A 150 6.06 -8.59 -3.73
N LEU A 151 5.60 -7.62 -2.94
CA LEU A 151 5.66 -7.68 -1.48
C LEU A 151 4.87 -8.88 -0.94
N TRP A 152 3.63 -9.04 -1.42
CA TRP A 152 2.74 -10.10 -0.96
C TRP A 152 3.28 -11.50 -1.23
N SER A 153 3.94 -11.72 -2.37
CA SER A 153 4.58 -13.01 -2.71
C SER A 153 5.69 -13.42 -1.72
N ARG A 154 6.21 -12.48 -0.96
CA ARG A 154 7.24 -12.70 0.07
C ARG A 154 6.70 -12.56 1.50
N GLY A 155 5.35 -12.62 1.67
CA GLY A 155 4.70 -12.56 2.98
C GLY A 155 4.67 -11.16 3.60
N ILE A 156 4.96 -10.11 2.82
CA ILE A 156 4.92 -8.72 3.26
C ILE A 156 3.59 -8.11 2.83
N GLY A 157 2.82 -7.67 3.82
CA GLY A 157 1.50 -7.06 3.62
C GLY A 157 1.59 -5.58 3.24
N SER A 158 0.52 -5.11 2.61
CA SER A 158 0.41 -3.69 2.29
C SER A 158 -1.01 -3.17 2.39
N GLN A 159 -1.12 -1.84 2.56
CA GLN A 159 -2.35 -1.09 2.44
C GLN A 159 -2.14 0.10 1.51
N TRP A 160 -2.79 0.13 0.36
CA TRP A 160 -2.90 1.35 -0.42
C TRP A 160 -3.98 2.24 0.21
N SER A 161 -3.57 3.38 0.70
CA SER A 161 -4.37 4.34 1.43
C SER A 161 -4.49 5.65 0.65
N THR A 162 -5.71 6.05 0.40
CA THR A 162 -6.07 7.35 -0.20
C THR A 162 -6.87 8.18 0.80
N GLY A 163 -7.08 9.42 0.52
CA GLY A 163 -7.89 10.30 1.36
C GLY A 163 -7.39 11.73 1.37
N GLY A 164 -7.90 12.59 2.23
CA GLY A 164 -7.60 14.01 2.28
C GLY A 164 -6.11 14.34 2.36
N ILE A 165 -5.32 13.47 3.00
CA ILE A 165 -3.87 13.67 3.12
C ILE A 165 -3.15 13.64 1.76
N THR A 166 -3.62 12.88 0.78
CA THR A 166 -3.00 12.80 -0.56
C THR A 166 -3.26 14.04 -1.42
N ARG A 167 -4.21 14.88 -1.01
CA ARG A 167 -4.65 16.08 -1.74
C ARG A 167 -4.36 17.37 -0.98
N HIS A 168 -3.78 17.27 0.21
CA HIS A 168 -3.55 18.43 1.07
C HIS A 168 -2.23 19.09 0.71
N GLN A 169 -2.26 20.38 0.40
CA GLN A 169 -1.10 21.16 -0.03
C GLN A 169 0.09 21.03 0.95
N SER A 170 -0.18 21.05 2.27
CA SER A 170 0.89 20.85 3.26
C SER A 170 1.57 19.48 3.14
N THR A 171 0.90 18.46 2.61
CA THR A 171 1.53 17.15 2.38
C THR A 171 2.59 17.24 1.29
N TYR A 172 2.27 17.88 0.18
CA TYR A 172 3.23 18.13 -0.90
C TYR A 172 4.43 18.95 -0.41
N LYS A 173 4.16 20.06 0.28
CA LYS A 173 5.18 20.93 0.86
C LYS A 173 6.11 20.15 1.81
N ASN A 174 5.54 19.39 2.75
CA ASN A 174 6.29 18.66 3.78
C ASN A 174 7.09 17.49 3.22
N LEU A 175 6.65 16.90 2.11
CA LEU A 175 7.37 15.82 1.42
C LEU A 175 8.31 16.33 0.32
N GLY A 176 8.33 17.63 0.03
CA GLY A 176 9.13 18.21 -1.05
C GLY A 176 8.67 17.77 -2.46
N ILE A 177 7.38 17.42 -2.61
CA ILE A 177 6.78 16.98 -3.87
C ILE A 177 6.15 18.20 -4.56
N SER A 178 6.42 18.40 -5.83
CA SER A 178 5.83 19.49 -6.61
C SER A 178 4.40 19.13 -7.05
N GLU A 179 3.39 19.78 -6.46
CA GLU A 179 1.98 19.58 -6.82
C GLU A 179 1.62 20.00 -8.25
N THR A 180 2.49 20.77 -8.92
CA THR A 180 2.30 21.14 -10.34
C THR A 180 2.92 20.15 -11.32
N LYS A 181 3.80 19.27 -10.86
CA LYS A 181 4.48 18.25 -11.67
C LYS A 181 4.05 16.83 -11.38
N GLU A 182 3.57 16.59 -10.18
CA GLU A 182 3.25 15.26 -9.70
C GLU A 182 1.95 15.27 -8.87
N ARG A 183 1.15 14.22 -9.01
CA ARG A 183 -0.03 13.98 -8.19
C ARG A 183 0.21 12.78 -7.28
N ILE A 184 0.07 12.95 -5.97
CA ILE A 184 0.10 11.82 -5.03
C ILE A 184 -1.16 10.98 -5.24
N ILE A 185 -1.00 9.74 -5.70
CA ILE A 185 -2.12 8.80 -5.93
C ILE A 185 -2.44 7.97 -4.69
N GLY A 186 -1.55 7.93 -3.72
CA GLY A 186 -1.77 7.26 -2.44
C GLY A 186 -0.52 7.09 -1.61
N PHE A 187 -0.74 6.60 -0.39
CA PHE A 187 0.30 6.10 0.49
C PHE A 187 0.18 4.58 0.56
N VAL A 188 1.27 3.87 0.30
CA VAL A 188 1.37 2.43 0.52
C VAL A 188 2.05 2.20 1.86
N LYS A 189 1.31 1.65 2.79
CA LYS A 189 1.81 1.19 4.08
C LYS A 189 2.28 -0.24 3.92
N VAL A 190 3.46 -0.57 4.41
CA VAL A 190 4.12 -1.85 4.18
C VAL A 190 4.66 -2.41 5.49
N GLY A 191 4.50 -3.70 5.71
CA GLY A 191 5.00 -4.42 6.88
C GLY A 191 4.57 -5.88 6.90
N TYR A 192 5.12 -6.66 7.81
CA TYR A 192 4.65 -8.03 8.01
C TYR A 192 3.27 -8.01 8.68
N PRO A 193 2.29 -8.79 8.18
CA PRO A 193 0.96 -8.83 8.76
C PRO A 193 0.97 -9.36 10.20
N GLU A 194 0.30 -8.66 11.14
CA GLU A 194 -0.07 -9.21 12.44
C GLU A 194 -1.20 -10.25 12.28
N SER A 195 -2.13 -9.96 11.36
CA SER A 195 -3.22 -10.85 10.98
C SER A 195 -3.61 -10.64 9.52
N ILE A 196 -4.05 -11.69 8.86
CA ILE A 196 -4.52 -11.65 7.47
C ILE A 196 -6.04 -11.70 7.49
N PRO A 197 -6.73 -10.70 6.93
CA PRO A 197 -8.19 -10.70 6.83
C PRO A 197 -8.69 -11.88 6.01
N GLY A 198 -9.87 -12.39 6.36
CA GLY A 198 -10.53 -13.48 5.67
C GLY A 198 -10.78 -13.17 4.18
N GLU A 199 -11.00 -14.21 3.40
CA GLU A 199 -11.26 -14.10 1.97
C GLU A 199 -12.61 -13.46 1.70
N LYS A 200 -12.63 -12.45 0.81
CA LYS A 200 -13.87 -11.92 0.25
C LYS A 200 -14.12 -12.63 -1.08
N LYS A 201 -15.13 -13.48 -1.10
CA LYS A 201 -15.56 -14.12 -2.36
C LYS A 201 -16.24 -13.11 -3.27
N VAL A 202 -15.73 -12.96 -4.48
CA VAL A 202 -16.34 -12.17 -5.55
C VAL A 202 -16.71 -13.13 -6.69
N ASP A 203 -17.94 -13.07 -7.15
CA ASP A 203 -18.36 -13.85 -8.31
C ASP A 203 -17.91 -13.13 -9.58
N ALA A 204 -16.86 -13.65 -10.21
CA ALA A 204 -16.30 -13.07 -11.44
C ALA A 204 -17.32 -13.00 -12.59
N ARG A 205 -18.34 -13.86 -12.61
CA ARG A 205 -19.38 -13.86 -13.66
C ARG A 205 -20.23 -12.59 -13.66
N LYS A 206 -20.26 -11.83 -12.56
CA LYS A 206 -21.00 -10.57 -12.45
C LYS A 206 -20.28 -9.37 -13.08
N ILE A 207 -19.03 -9.53 -13.51
CA ILE A 207 -18.23 -8.46 -14.10
C ILE A 207 -17.84 -8.73 -15.54
N VAL A 208 -18.39 -9.79 -16.15
CA VAL A 208 -18.11 -10.17 -17.53
C VAL A 208 -19.45 -10.24 -18.29
N GLU A 209 -19.52 -9.52 -19.40
CA GLU A 209 -20.59 -9.60 -20.37
C GLU A 209 -20.03 -10.09 -21.71
N TYR A 210 -20.74 -11.04 -22.34
CA TYR A 210 -20.42 -11.54 -23.67
C TYR A 210 -21.39 -10.91 -24.68
N LEU A 211 -20.86 -10.12 -25.63
CA LEU A 211 -21.60 -9.41 -26.65
C LEU A 211 -21.71 -10.21 -27.91
#